data_15b10fd5e30bdb74244a6a6e7dd0314a
#
_entry.id   15b10fd5e30bdb74244a6a6e7dd0314a
#
_cell.length_a   1.000
_cell.length_b   1.000
_cell.length_c   1.000
_cell.angle_alpha   90.00
_cell.angle_beta   90.00
_cell.angle_gamma   90.00
#
_symmetry.space_group_name_H-M   'P 1'
#
loop_
_entity.id
_entity.type
_entity.pdbx_description
1 polymer ?
#
loop_
_entity_poly.entity_id
_entity_poly.type
_entity_poly.pdbx_seq_one_letter_code
_entity_poly.pdbx_strand_id
1 'polypeptide(L)'
;YVKQYCKLSAEERPQIGEPLAVKPVSDGIQYKTVVKQALMGLLAGILTGLVGLALCFAWTGYIWTARNLKESFHIPFAWNMPKEEKQMHLLFHFRNLTGKESGTLCLLEMGVVPAETSESMCHKIADETKLTVYRVQEAAVYEEKQAGQCITEADAILLCLPAGKITYGALEHTLENIAVYEEKVLGAILLQE
;
A
#
# COMPACT_ATOMS: atom_id res chain seq x y z
N TYR A 1 19.29 65.13 44.37
CA TYR A 1 18.49 65.46 43.18
C TYR A 1 17.12 66.09 43.61
N VAL A 2 16.40 65.56 44.56
CA VAL A 2 15.10 66.08 45.01
C VAL A 2 15.19 67.47 45.60
N LYS A 3 16.25 67.80 46.34
CA LYS A 3 16.49 69.15 46.91
C LYS A 3 16.78 70.24 45.89
N GLN A 4 17.25 69.89 44.70
CA GLN A 4 17.52 70.82 43.62
C GLN A 4 16.22 71.22 42.88
N TYR A 5 15.31 70.32 42.74
CA TYR A 5 14.03 70.54 42.09
C TYR A 5 13.12 71.49 42.83
N CYS A 6 13.24 71.50 44.20
CA CYS A 6 12.42 72.40 45.03
C CYS A 6 12.85 73.87 45.00
N LYS A 7 13.98 74.19 44.37
CA LYS A 7 14.49 75.59 44.27
C LYS A 7 14.20 76.24 42.91
N LEU A 8 13.66 75.51 41.96
CA LEU A 8 13.23 76.07 40.68
C LEU A 8 11.98 76.93 40.85
N SER A 9 11.96 78.10 40.20
CA SER A 9 10.78 78.96 40.16
C SER A 9 9.62 78.22 39.47
N ALA A 10 8.39 78.66 39.72
CA ALA A 10 7.20 78.00 39.12
C ALA A 10 7.23 77.99 37.58
N GLU A 11 7.97 78.97 36.98
CA GLU A 11 8.12 79.09 35.51
C GLU A 11 9.19 78.12 34.93
N GLU A 12 10.11 77.62 35.74
CA GLU A 12 11.19 76.73 35.31
C GLU A 12 10.84 75.22 35.58
N ARG A 13 9.71 74.96 36.17
CA ARG A 13 9.27 73.55 36.36
C ARG A 13 8.82 72.99 35.06
N PRO A 14 9.42 71.86 34.64
CA PRO A 14 8.90 71.20 33.46
C PRO A 14 7.43 70.86 33.70
N GLN A 15 6.56 71.36 32.81
CA GLN A 15 5.14 70.96 32.82
C GLN A 15 5.11 69.45 32.63
N ILE A 16 4.68 68.77 33.68
CA ILE A 16 4.35 67.37 33.57
C ILE A 16 3.09 67.34 32.69
N GLY A 17 3.27 66.99 31.43
CA GLY A 17 2.14 66.83 30.50
C GLY A 17 1.11 65.91 31.11
N GLU A 18 -0.18 66.18 30.81
CA GLU A 18 -1.25 65.29 31.23
C GLU A 18 -0.86 63.82 30.97
N PRO A 19 -1.08 62.94 31.92
CA PRO A 19 -0.79 61.54 31.73
C PRO A 19 -1.49 61.09 30.47
N LEU A 20 -0.70 60.68 29.45
CA LEU A 20 -1.23 60.05 28.25
C LEU A 20 -2.17 58.92 28.72
N ALA A 21 -3.46 59.11 28.48
CA ALA A 21 -4.44 58.08 28.75
C ALA A 21 -4.04 56.86 27.88
N VAL A 22 -3.30 55.92 28.46
CA VAL A 22 -3.02 54.64 27.87
C VAL A 22 -4.40 53.98 27.73
N LYS A 23 -4.92 54.00 26.50
CA LYS A 23 -6.12 53.20 26.22
C LYS A 23 -5.76 51.76 26.58
N PRO A 24 -6.52 51.12 27.49
CA PRO A 24 -6.28 49.70 27.72
C PRO A 24 -6.44 49.00 26.39
N VAL A 25 -5.39 48.35 25.95
CA VAL A 25 -5.44 47.43 24.81
C VAL A 25 -6.30 46.27 25.29
N SER A 26 -7.61 46.46 25.21
CA SER A 26 -8.56 45.36 25.39
C SER A 26 -8.63 44.59 24.07
N ASP A 27 -7.50 44.07 23.61
CA ASP A 27 -7.52 42.98 22.66
C ASP A 27 -7.99 41.75 23.42
N GLY A 28 -9.24 41.76 23.78
CA GLY A 28 -9.94 40.55 24.18
C GLY A 28 -9.73 39.57 23.02
N ILE A 29 -8.95 38.54 23.30
CA ILE A 29 -8.76 37.43 22.36
C ILE A 29 -10.15 37.08 21.83
N GLN A 30 -10.39 37.39 20.55
CA GLN A 30 -11.69 37.10 19.94
C GLN A 30 -11.78 35.59 19.75
N TYR A 31 -12.19 34.88 20.80
CA TYR A 31 -12.30 33.42 20.82
C TYR A 31 -13.01 32.89 19.57
N LYS A 32 -13.99 33.58 19.03
CA LYS A 32 -14.70 33.22 17.82
C LYS A 32 -13.77 33.19 16.60
N THR A 33 -12.85 34.13 16.49
CA THR A 33 -11.89 34.22 15.38
C THR A 33 -10.82 33.13 15.53
N VAL A 34 -10.33 32.91 16.75
CA VAL A 34 -9.33 31.87 17.04
C VAL A 34 -9.92 30.48 16.78
N VAL A 35 -11.14 30.20 17.25
CA VAL A 35 -11.80 28.92 16.98
C VAL A 35 -12.05 28.70 15.50
N LYS A 36 -12.49 29.73 14.76
CA LYS A 36 -12.69 29.66 13.31
C LYS A 36 -11.37 29.35 12.58
N GLN A 37 -10.29 30.02 12.94
CA GLN A 37 -8.96 29.79 12.35
C GLN A 37 -8.42 28.40 12.69
N ALA A 38 -8.59 27.95 13.94
CA ALA A 38 -8.21 26.61 14.35
C ALA A 38 -8.98 25.53 13.59
N LEU A 39 -10.30 25.71 13.41
CA LEU A 39 -11.13 24.79 12.63
C LEU A 39 -10.72 24.74 11.15
N MET A 40 -10.47 25.91 10.56
CA MET A 40 -9.98 26.01 9.18
C MET A 40 -8.61 25.34 9.01
N GLY A 41 -7.70 25.54 9.96
CA GLY A 41 -6.39 24.89 9.98
C GLY A 41 -6.48 23.37 10.09
N LEU A 42 -7.39 22.89 10.94
CA LEU A 42 -7.66 21.47 11.13
C LEU A 42 -8.21 20.83 9.83
N LEU A 43 -9.19 21.47 9.21
CA LEU A 43 -9.74 20.99 7.94
C LEU A 43 -8.71 20.99 6.82
N ALA A 44 -7.92 22.07 6.71
CA ALA A 44 -6.83 22.14 5.74
C ALA A 44 -5.77 21.05 5.99
N GLY A 45 -5.41 20.81 7.25
CA GLY A 45 -4.47 19.76 7.64
C GLY A 45 -4.97 18.36 7.29
N ILE A 46 -6.23 18.05 7.55
CA ILE A 46 -6.86 16.78 7.16
C ILE A 46 -6.83 16.61 5.64
N LEU A 47 -7.23 17.66 4.90
CA LEU A 47 -7.26 17.61 3.44
C LEU A 47 -5.85 17.38 2.85
N THR A 48 -4.86 18.11 3.35
CA THR A 48 -3.46 17.96 2.93
C THR A 48 -2.93 16.57 3.29
N GLY A 49 -3.27 16.05 4.47
CA GLY A 49 -2.92 14.70 4.89
C GLY A 49 -3.52 13.63 3.99
N LEU A 50 -4.79 13.75 3.60
CA LEU A 50 -5.46 12.84 2.68
C LEU A 50 -4.84 12.87 1.29
N VAL A 51 -4.54 14.07 0.77
CA VAL A 51 -3.85 14.22 -0.52
C VAL A 51 -2.44 13.62 -0.45
N GLY A 52 -1.69 13.86 0.62
CA GLY A 52 -0.37 13.25 0.84
C GLY A 52 -0.43 11.72 0.89
N LEU A 53 -1.40 11.16 1.61
CA LEU A 53 -1.66 9.72 1.64
C LEU A 53 -1.98 9.17 0.25
N ALA A 54 -2.88 9.81 -0.50
CA ALA A 54 -3.25 9.39 -1.86
C ALA A 54 -2.03 9.41 -2.80
N LEU A 55 -1.19 10.44 -2.71
CA LEU A 55 0.05 10.52 -3.48
C LEU A 55 1.05 9.43 -3.08
N CYS A 56 1.20 9.15 -1.78
CA CYS A 56 2.03 8.05 -1.31
C CYS A 56 1.53 6.70 -1.86
N PHE A 57 0.22 6.45 -1.82
CA PHE A 57 -0.38 5.25 -2.39
C PHE A 57 -0.15 5.15 -3.90
N ALA A 58 -0.29 6.25 -4.63
CA ALA A 58 -0.03 6.28 -6.07
C ALA A 58 1.45 6.05 -6.41
N TRP A 59 2.37 6.49 -5.56
CA TRP A 59 3.81 6.36 -5.80
C TRP A 59 4.43 5.05 -5.31
N THR A 60 3.86 4.40 -4.30
CA THR A 60 4.42 3.15 -3.76
C THR A 60 4.28 1.97 -4.70
N GLY A 61 3.40 2.07 -5.70
CA GLY A 61 3.28 1.04 -6.75
C GLY A 61 2.97 -0.38 -6.23
N TYR A 62 2.31 -0.50 -5.07
CA TYR A 62 1.89 -1.79 -4.54
C TYR A 62 0.65 -2.35 -5.25
N ILE A 63 0.62 -3.66 -5.38
CA ILE A 63 -0.50 -4.40 -5.99
C ILE A 63 -1.54 -4.70 -4.91
N TRP A 64 -2.73 -4.11 -5.04
CA TRP A 64 -3.82 -4.25 -4.07
C TRP A 64 -5.01 -5.05 -4.57
N THR A 65 -5.19 -5.14 -5.88
CA THR A 65 -6.38 -5.77 -6.47
C THR A 65 -6.03 -6.66 -7.65
N ALA A 66 -6.79 -7.74 -7.83
CA ALA A 66 -6.67 -8.61 -8.98
C ALA A 66 -6.94 -7.89 -10.32
N ARG A 67 -7.72 -6.79 -10.28
CA ARG A 67 -7.96 -5.96 -11.45
C ARG A 67 -6.68 -5.29 -11.93
N ASN A 68 -5.86 -4.76 -11.02
CA ASN A 68 -4.58 -4.15 -11.36
C ASN A 68 -3.64 -5.13 -12.07
N LEU A 69 -3.63 -6.41 -11.62
CA LEU A 69 -2.83 -7.45 -12.26
C LEU A 69 -3.25 -7.70 -13.71
N LYS A 70 -4.54 -7.77 -13.97
CA LYS A 70 -5.06 -7.97 -15.32
C LYS A 70 -4.77 -6.80 -16.26
N GLU A 71 -4.97 -5.58 -15.77
CA GLU A 71 -4.82 -4.36 -16.58
C GLU A 71 -3.35 -4.03 -16.86
N SER A 72 -2.45 -4.23 -15.87
CA SER A 72 -1.03 -3.83 -15.99
C SER A 72 -0.14 -4.92 -16.59
N PHE A 73 -0.39 -6.18 -16.27
CA PHE A 73 0.49 -7.30 -16.67
C PHE A 73 -0.16 -8.27 -17.66
N HIS A 74 -1.38 -8.00 -18.10
CA HIS A 74 -2.12 -8.85 -19.05
C HIS A 74 -2.26 -10.30 -18.56
N ILE A 75 -2.21 -10.51 -17.23
CA ILE A 75 -2.36 -11.84 -16.64
C ILE A 75 -3.78 -12.34 -16.94
N PRO A 76 -3.92 -13.51 -17.60
CA PRO A 76 -5.22 -13.95 -18.14
C PRO A 76 -6.25 -14.20 -17.05
N PHE A 77 -5.82 -14.68 -15.88
CA PHE A 77 -6.68 -15.01 -14.78
C PHE A 77 -6.13 -14.46 -13.46
N ALA A 78 -6.92 -13.68 -12.75
CA ALA A 78 -6.54 -13.18 -11.43
C ALA A 78 -7.76 -13.01 -10.52
N TRP A 79 -7.63 -13.38 -9.22
CA TRP A 79 -8.69 -13.21 -8.23
C TRP A 79 -8.15 -12.96 -6.83
N ASN A 80 -9.02 -12.47 -5.95
CA ASN A 80 -8.70 -12.19 -4.56
C ASN A 80 -9.16 -13.36 -3.66
N MET A 81 -8.28 -13.89 -2.83
CA MET A 81 -8.64 -14.84 -1.78
C MET A 81 -8.56 -14.16 -0.40
N PRO A 82 -9.45 -14.50 0.57
CA PRO A 82 -10.47 -15.54 0.52
C PRO A 82 -11.84 -15.12 -0.05
N LYS A 83 -11.99 -13.87 -0.52
CA LYS A 83 -13.31 -13.32 -0.91
C LYS A 83 -13.98 -14.03 -2.09
N GLU A 84 -13.18 -14.62 -2.96
CA GLU A 84 -13.68 -15.26 -4.17
C GLU A 84 -13.18 -16.70 -4.24
N GLU A 85 -14.09 -17.65 -4.25
CA GLU A 85 -13.75 -19.05 -4.49
C GLU A 85 -13.94 -19.35 -5.98
N LYS A 86 -12.84 -19.36 -6.72
CA LYS A 86 -12.85 -19.53 -8.18
C LYS A 86 -12.03 -20.73 -8.67
N GLN A 87 -11.92 -21.76 -7.83
CA GLN A 87 -11.12 -22.95 -8.15
C GLN A 87 -11.61 -23.68 -9.40
N MET A 88 -12.94 -23.72 -9.60
CA MET A 88 -13.50 -24.29 -10.82
C MET A 88 -13.14 -23.49 -12.08
N HIS A 89 -13.05 -22.15 -11.95
CA HIS A 89 -12.54 -21.31 -13.03
C HIS A 89 -11.07 -21.57 -13.31
N LEU A 90 -10.28 -21.84 -12.26
CA LEU A 90 -8.88 -22.23 -12.39
C LEU A 90 -8.74 -23.49 -13.26
N LEU A 91 -9.53 -24.53 -12.99
CA LEU A 91 -9.52 -25.76 -13.77
C LEU A 91 -9.90 -25.51 -15.25
N PHE A 92 -10.88 -24.64 -15.49
CA PHE A 92 -11.27 -24.26 -16.84
C PHE A 92 -10.11 -23.55 -17.58
N HIS A 93 -9.43 -22.61 -16.94
CA HIS A 93 -8.28 -21.93 -17.51
C HIS A 93 -7.09 -22.89 -17.70
N PHE A 94 -6.86 -23.80 -16.76
CA PHE A 94 -5.85 -24.83 -16.88
C PHE A 94 -6.09 -25.73 -18.10
N ARG A 95 -7.29 -26.19 -18.28
CA ARG A 95 -7.68 -27.00 -19.47
C ARG A 95 -7.49 -26.23 -20.78
N ASN A 96 -7.86 -24.96 -20.79
CA ASN A 96 -7.70 -24.13 -21.98
C ASN A 96 -6.22 -23.89 -22.32
N LEU A 97 -5.37 -23.73 -21.30
CA LEU A 97 -3.93 -23.50 -21.49
C LEU A 97 -3.20 -24.77 -21.91
N THR A 98 -3.46 -25.88 -21.22
CA THR A 98 -2.69 -27.11 -21.35
C THR A 98 -3.31 -28.15 -22.27
N GLY A 99 -4.61 -28.05 -22.54
CA GLY A 99 -5.40 -29.08 -23.21
C GLY A 99 -5.62 -30.35 -22.39
N LYS A 100 -5.23 -30.35 -21.08
CA LYS A 100 -5.28 -31.52 -20.19
C LYS A 100 -6.38 -31.38 -19.15
N GLU A 101 -6.94 -32.50 -18.72
CA GLU A 101 -7.92 -32.54 -17.62
C GLU A 101 -7.27 -32.70 -16.23
N SER A 102 -6.03 -33.17 -16.20
CA SER A 102 -5.22 -33.36 -15.01
C SER A 102 -3.79 -33.04 -15.32
N GLY A 103 -3.02 -32.63 -14.33
CA GLY A 103 -1.60 -32.27 -14.53
C GLY A 103 -1.00 -31.65 -13.30
N THR A 104 0.12 -30.99 -13.51
CA THR A 104 0.93 -30.38 -12.46
C THR A 104 0.81 -28.86 -12.50
N LEU A 105 0.49 -28.27 -11.37
CA LEU A 105 0.42 -26.83 -11.15
C LEU A 105 1.52 -26.39 -10.20
N CYS A 106 2.38 -25.47 -10.63
CA CYS A 106 3.35 -24.83 -9.75
C CYS A 106 2.74 -23.56 -9.16
N LEU A 107 2.60 -23.52 -7.84
CA LEU A 107 2.24 -22.32 -7.10
C LEU A 107 3.52 -21.55 -6.76
N LEU A 108 3.77 -20.44 -7.46
CA LEU A 108 4.93 -19.59 -7.24
C LEU A 108 4.58 -18.48 -6.24
N GLU A 109 5.12 -18.57 -5.04
CA GLU A 109 4.90 -17.60 -3.97
C GLU A 109 5.89 -16.45 -4.07
N MET A 110 5.36 -15.25 -4.15
CA MET A 110 6.15 -14.03 -4.14
C MET A 110 6.09 -13.37 -2.75
N GLY A 111 7.24 -12.98 -2.25
CA GLY A 111 7.34 -12.36 -0.92
C GLY A 111 7.04 -13.33 0.23
N VAL A 112 6.64 -12.80 1.38
CA VAL A 112 6.38 -13.60 2.58
C VAL A 112 4.90 -13.97 2.66
N VAL A 113 4.59 -15.20 2.29
CA VAL A 113 3.26 -15.81 2.46
C VAL A 113 3.28 -16.71 3.69
N PRO A 114 2.32 -16.62 4.63
CA PRO A 114 2.24 -17.53 5.77
C PRO A 114 2.10 -18.99 5.29
N ALA A 115 2.95 -19.89 5.80
CA ALA A 115 2.98 -21.28 5.37
C ALA A 115 1.62 -21.97 5.51
N GLU A 116 0.91 -21.74 6.60
CA GLU A 116 -0.43 -22.30 6.85
C GLU A 116 -1.46 -21.87 5.79
N THR A 117 -1.42 -20.59 5.38
CA THR A 117 -2.31 -20.06 4.35
C THR A 117 -2.03 -20.70 3.00
N SER A 118 -0.76 -20.82 2.67
CA SER A 118 -0.31 -21.41 1.41
C SER A 118 -0.61 -22.90 1.33
N GLU A 119 -0.35 -23.67 2.40
CA GLU A 119 -0.68 -25.09 2.46
C GLU A 119 -2.18 -25.34 2.36
N SER A 120 -2.98 -24.58 3.12
CA SER A 120 -4.45 -24.66 3.04
C SER A 120 -4.94 -24.39 1.62
N MET A 121 -4.34 -23.41 0.93
CA MET A 121 -4.68 -23.09 -0.46
C MET A 121 -4.29 -24.21 -1.43
N CYS A 122 -3.09 -24.78 -1.30
CA CYS A 122 -2.66 -25.91 -2.11
C CYS A 122 -3.61 -27.10 -1.95
N HIS A 123 -3.99 -27.44 -0.72
CA HIS A 123 -4.93 -28.51 -0.45
C HIS A 123 -6.30 -28.24 -1.08
N LYS A 124 -6.85 -27.04 -0.90
CA LYS A 124 -8.13 -26.67 -1.53
C LYS A 124 -8.10 -26.78 -3.05
N ILE A 125 -7.04 -26.27 -3.67
CA ILE A 125 -6.90 -26.35 -5.12
C ILE A 125 -6.78 -27.81 -5.55
N ALA A 126 -5.95 -28.62 -4.91
CA ALA A 126 -5.77 -30.03 -5.25
C ALA A 126 -7.06 -30.84 -5.10
N ASP A 127 -7.79 -30.66 -4.00
CA ASP A 127 -9.02 -31.39 -3.70
C ASP A 127 -10.14 -31.07 -4.72
N GLU A 128 -10.29 -29.80 -5.09
CA GLU A 128 -11.34 -29.37 -5.98
C GLU A 128 -11.03 -29.59 -7.47
N THR A 129 -9.75 -29.48 -7.84
CA THR A 129 -9.34 -29.55 -9.26
C THR A 129 -8.72 -30.86 -9.67
N LYS A 130 -8.31 -31.71 -8.70
CA LYS A 130 -7.54 -32.94 -8.92
C LYS A 130 -6.19 -32.70 -9.62
N LEU A 131 -5.66 -31.47 -9.52
CA LEU A 131 -4.33 -31.14 -10.00
C LEU A 131 -3.31 -31.46 -8.91
N THR A 132 -2.12 -31.88 -9.32
CA THR A 132 -0.98 -32.00 -8.42
C THR A 132 -0.37 -30.62 -8.24
N VAL A 133 -0.41 -30.06 -7.02
CA VAL A 133 0.07 -28.71 -6.75
C VAL A 133 1.42 -28.78 -6.06
N TYR A 134 2.42 -28.15 -6.67
CA TYR A 134 3.75 -27.92 -6.09
C TYR A 134 3.88 -26.48 -5.64
N ARG A 135 4.43 -26.28 -4.45
CA ARG A 135 4.69 -24.96 -3.89
C ARG A 135 6.16 -24.61 -4.05
N VAL A 136 6.44 -23.45 -4.60
CA VAL A 136 7.78 -22.93 -4.80
C VAL A 136 7.82 -21.48 -4.35
N GLN A 137 8.79 -21.11 -3.51
CA GLN A 137 9.05 -19.72 -3.18
C GLN A 137 9.91 -19.07 -4.24
N GLU A 138 9.62 -17.84 -4.62
CA GLU A 138 10.39 -17.10 -5.63
C GLU A 138 11.89 -17.09 -5.33
N ALA A 139 12.26 -16.81 -4.08
CA ALA A 139 13.66 -16.81 -3.64
C ALA A 139 14.38 -18.16 -3.91
N ALA A 140 13.66 -19.26 -3.72
CA ALA A 140 14.21 -20.61 -3.94
C ALA A 140 14.45 -20.92 -5.41
N VAL A 141 13.77 -20.26 -6.34
CA VAL A 141 13.92 -20.48 -7.79
C VAL A 141 15.36 -20.22 -8.23
N TYR A 142 16.03 -19.26 -7.59
CA TYR A 142 17.40 -18.87 -7.92
C TYR A 142 18.46 -19.65 -7.15
N GLU A 143 18.11 -20.15 -5.99
CA GLU A 143 19.04 -20.77 -5.07
C GLU A 143 19.01 -22.30 -5.12
N GLU A 144 17.85 -22.88 -5.42
CA GLU A 144 17.62 -24.31 -5.34
C GLU A 144 17.35 -24.96 -6.72
N LYS A 145 18.16 -25.93 -7.08
CA LYS A 145 18.00 -26.70 -8.31
C LYS A 145 16.63 -27.39 -8.42
N GLN A 146 16.08 -27.83 -7.27
CA GLN A 146 14.78 -28.49 -7.21
C GLN A 146 13.63 -27.52 -7.50
N ALA A 147 13.70 -26.28 -7.03
CA ALA A 147 12.68 -25.26 -7.29
C ALA A 147 12.61 -24.94 -8.80
N GLY A 148 13.75 -24.79 -9.45
CA GLY A 148 13.83 -24.60 -10.90
C GLY A 148 13.28 -25.80 -11.69
N GLN A 149 13.51 -27.03 -11.22
CA GLN A 149 12.92 -28.22 -11.80
C GLN A 149 11.39 -28.24 -11.69
N CYS A 150 10.84 -27.91 -10.53
CA CYS A 150 9.39 -27.86 -10.33
C CYS A 150 8.71 -26.91 -11.33
N ILE A 151 9.31 -25.75 -11.61
CA ILE A 151 8.78 -24.79 -12.60
C ILE A 151 8.88 -25.37 -14.02
N THR A 152 10.01 -26.02 -14.33
CA THR A 152 10.23 -26.60 -15.66
C THR A 152 9.27 -27.76 -15.94
N GLU A 153 9.04 -28.62 -14.97
CA GLU A 153 8.20 -29.81 -15.07
C GLU A 153 6.70 -29.53 -14.92
N ALA A 154 6.33 -28.37 -14.35
CA ALA A 154 4.95 -27.97 -14.21
C ALA A 154 4.29 -27.71 -15.59
N ASP A 155 3.04 -28.13 -15.71
CA ASP A 155 2.20 -27.86 -16.89
C ASP A 155 1.71 -26.41 -16.88
N ALA A 156 1.50 -25.82 -15.71
CA ALA A 156 1.09 -24.43 -15.55
C ALA A 156 1.67 -23.82 -14.27
N ILE A 157 1.80 -22.49 -14.26
CA ILE A 157 2.32 -21.69 -13.15
C ILE A 157 1.21 -20.76 -12.66
N LEU A 158 0.98 -20.74 -11.35
CA LEU A 158 0.03 -19.85 -10.69
C LEU A 158 0.79 -18.97 -9.70
N LEU A 159 0.74 -17.67 -9.91
CA LEU A 159 1.40 -16.71 -9.03
C LEU A 159 0.58 -16.50 -7.76
N CYS A 160 1.22 -16.48 -6.61
CA CYS A 160 0.61 -16.22 -5.32
C CYS A 160 1.25 -14.98 -4.69
N LEU A 161 0.45 -13.91 -4.56
CA LEU A 161 0.92 -12.60 -4.14
C LEU A 161 0.18 -12.12 -2.89
N PRO A 162 0.88 -11.73 -1.81
CA PRO A 162 0.24 -11.03 -0.70
C PRO A 162 -0.13 -9.60 -1.13
N ALA A 163 -1.42 -9.24 -0.97
CA ALA A 163 -1.95 -7.94 -1.34
C ALA A 163 -1.25 -6.81 -0.57
N GLY A 164 -0.86 -5.76 -1.28
CA GLY A 164 -0.22 -4.59 -0.68
C GLY A 164 1.21 -4.82 -0.16
N LYS A 165 1.80 -5.99 -0.41
CA LYS A 165 3.19 -6.29 -0.01
C LYS A 165 4.15 -6.41 -1.20
N ILE A 166 3.62 -6.61 -2.39
CA ILE A 166 4.40 -6.73 -3.63
C ILE A 166 4.24 -5.47 -4.48
N THR A 167 5.34 -4.96 -4.98
CA THR A 167 5.34 -3.82 -5.90
C THR A 167 5.23 -4.26 -7.36
N TYR A 168 4.78 -3.35 -8.22
CA TYR A 168 4.74 -3.59 -9.67
C TYR A 168 6.12 -3.98 -10.22
N GLY A 169 7.18 -3.27 -9.79
CA GLY A 169 8.54 -3.58 -10.25
C GLY A 169 9.05 -4.95 -9.79
N ALA A 170 8.69 -5.40 -8.58
CA ALA A 170 9.05 -6.73 -8.11
C ALA A 170 8.35 -7.82 -8.94
N LEU A 171 7.07 -7.65 -9.24
CA LEU A 171 6.34 -8.60 -10.09
C LEU A 171 6.88 -8.60 -11.52
N GLU A 172 7.17 -7.44 -12.09
CA GLU A 172 7.77 -7.31 -13.43
C GLU A 172 9.10 -8.07 -13.51
N HIS A 173 9.97 -7.84 -12.54
CA HIS A 173 11.25 -8.55 -12.45
C HIS A 173 11.08 -10.09 -12.35
N THR A 174 10.09 -10.55 -11.56
CA THR A 174 9.80 -11.98 -11.47
C THR A 174 9.28 -12.53 -12.79
N LEU A 175 8.37 -11.81 -13.46
CA LEU A 175 7.86 -12.21 -14.77
C LEU A 175 8.95 -12.24 -15.83
N GLU A 176 9.86 -11.27 -15.84
CA GLU A 176 11.03 -11.27 -16.72
C GLU A 176 11.92 -12.51 -16.48
N ASN A 177 12.14 -12.85 -15.22
CA ASN A 177 12.96 -14.02 -14.87
C ASN A 177 12.32 -15.36 -15.25
N ILE A 178 11.01 -15.44 -15.24
CA ILE A 178 10.26 -16.61 -15.70
C ILE A 178 9.75 -16.47 -17.14
N ALA A 179 10.21 -15.48 -17.90
CA ALA A 179 9.75 -15.20 -19.27
C ALA A 179 9.87 -16.41 -20.22
N VAL A 180 10.87 -17.28 -20.00
CA VAL A 180 11.00 -18.56 -20.74
C VAL A 180 9.76 -19.46 -20.53
N TYR A 181 9.04 -19.29 -19.46
CA TYR A 181 7.84 -20.03 -19.07
C TYR A 181 6.56 -19.20 -19.14
N GLU A 182 6.59 -18.04 -19.80
CA GLU A 182 5.45 -17.11 -19.89
C GLU A 182 4.18 -17.80 -20.40
N GLU A 183 4.33 -18.68 -21.39
CA GLU A 183 3.21 -19.47 -21.93
C GLU A 183 2.57 -20.40 -20.90
N LYS A 184 3.26 -20.72 -19.79
CA LYS A 184 2.75 -21.56 -18.71
C LYS A 184 2.08 -20.74 -17.61
N VAL A 185 2.18 -19.42 -17.63
CA VAL A 185 1.56 -18.58 -16.60
C VAL A 185 0.05 -18.59 -16.75
N LEU A 186 -0.59 -19.31 -15.87
CA LEU A 186 -2.06 -19.46 -15.85
C LEU A 186 -2.76 -18.21 -15.32
N GLY A 187 -2.19 -17.62 -14.29
CA GLY A 187 -2.81 -16.49 -13.61
C GLY A 187 -2.15 -16.14 -12.29
N ALA A 188 -2.88 -15.36 -11.49
CA ALA A 188 -2.42 -14.92 -10.19
C ALA A 188 -3.52 -14.96 -9.11
N ILE A 189 -3.14 -15.33 -7.89
CA ILE A 189 -3.98 -15.24 -6.69
C ILE A 189 -3.44 -14.10 -5.83
N LEU A 190 -4.33 -13.21 -5.43
CA LEU A 190 -4.03 -12.14 -4.49
C LEU A 190 -4.57 -12.51 -3.12
N LEU A 191 -3.68 -12.74 -2.16
CA LEU A 191 -4.04 -13.05 -0.78
C LEU A 191 -4.35 -11.77 -0.04
N GLN A 192 -5.56 -11.64 0.49
CA GLN A 192 -5.98 -10.55 1.37
C GLN A 192 -5.99 -11.06 2.81
N GLU A 193 -5.23 -10.40 3.68
CA GLU A 193 -5.26 -10.61 5.13
C GLU A 193 -6.54 -10.03 5.75
#